data_3758d6b60ffa9e6e4de512169ad9892f
#
_entry.id   3758d6b60ffa9e6e4de512169ad9892f
#
_cell.length_a   1.000
_cell.length_b   1.000
_cell.length_c   1.000
_cell.angle_alpha   90.00
_cell.angle_beta   90.00
_cell.angle_gamma   90.00
#
_symmetry.space_group_name_H-M   'P 1'
#
loop_
_entity.id
_entity.type
_entity.pdbx_description
1 polymer ?
#
loop_
_entity_poly.entity_id
_entity_poly.type
_entity_poly.pdbx_seq_one_letter_code
_entity_poly.pdbx_strand_id
1 'polypeptide(L)'
;MPDATGLQPNEVDLDLFDVILDVRPSRDSASAFPGARHVTLDDLVKQPARYLPSMQTTTLIVCDVGQRSGVVAARLADDGYRSVHSLIGGIDEWRAQGKPLVHIGLTEAEAGRYDRQVKLREVGVRGQSALLASTVTVVGAGGLGLPVIAYLAAAGAGHLRVLDPDIIELSNLHRQPLLPLADVGSSKVAAVARYVASVNPDITFTGLEVELNAGNAESLLDGSDVVVDATDRFAARYAISDASHALGIPVVTGAVYRWEGQLTILEPNGPCYRCLFPDQPSEIEFDCAITGVIGPVVGTIGTMQAVEAIKLITGAGSSIAGRLLLFDALSATSTSVRVSRRDSCSVCNPPT
;
A
#
# COMPACT_ATOMS: atom_id res chain seq x y z
N MET A 1 25.76 -25.21 -8.52
CA MET A 1 24.37 -25.44 -8.12
C MET A 1 23.97 -24.24 -7.27
N PRO A 2 22.82 -23.62 -7.46
CA PRO A 2 22.37 -22.57 -6.56
C PRO A 2 22.01 -23.23 -5.24
N ASP A 3 22.70 -22.87 -4.18
CA ASP A 3 22.47 -23.43 -2.85
C ASP A 3 21.27 -22.73 -2.18
N ALA A 4 20.14 -23.43 -2.15
CA ALA A 4 19.12 -23.13 -1.14
C ALA A 4 19.71 -23.56 0.21
N THR A 5 20.32 -22.62 0.94
CA THR A 5 20.96 -22.91 2.20
C THR A 5 19.99 -22.73 3.36
N GLY A 6 19.84 -23.80 4.16
CA GLY A 6 19.22 -23.68 5.48
C GLY A 6 20.17 -22.93 6.42
N LEU A 7 19.67 -21.92 7.11
CA LEU A 7 20.42 -21.17 8.13
C LEU A 7 19.91 -21.51 9.52
N GLN A 8 20.85 -21.74 10.45
CA GLN A 8 20.51 -21.87 11.86
C GLN A 8 20.09 -20.51 12.42
N PRO A 9 19.22 -20.45 13.44
CA PRO A 9 18.80 -19.17 14.03
C PRO A 9 19.96 -18.27 14.45
N ASN A 10 21.08 -18.82 14.95
CA ASN A 10 22.25 -18.06 15.36
C ASN A 10 23.09 -17.51 14.19
N GLU A 11 22.87 -17.99 12.97
CA GLU A 11 23.53 -17.53 11.74
C GLU A 11 22.74 -16.42 11.04
N VAL A 12 21.48 -16.18 11.48
CA VAL A 12 20.59 -15.21 10.84
C VAL A 12 20.84 -13.81 11.40
N ASP A 13 21.34 -12.94 10.55
CA ASP A 13 21.31 -11.49 10.69
C ASP A 13 20.21 -10.93 9.78
N LEU A 14 19.19 -10.35 10.38
CA LEU A 14 18.00 -9.90 9.66
C LEU A 14 18.29 -8.76 8.69
N ASP A 15 19.29 -7.94 8.96
CA ASP A 15 19.67 -6.79 8.14
C ASP A 15 20.34 -7.19 6.82
N LEU A 16 20.71 -8.47 6.67
CA LEU A 16 21.30 -9.00 5.43
C LEU A 16 20.26 -9.47 4.40
N PHE A 17 18.98 -9.44 4.74
CA PHE A 17 17.90 -9.89 3.84
C PHE A 17 17.12 -8.72 3.29
N ASP A 18 17.04 -8.67 1.95
CA ASP A 18 16.18 -7.71 1.23
C ASP A 18 14.70 -8.02 1.46
N VAL A 19 14.37 -9.31 1.60
CA VAL A 19 13.00 -9.81 1.78
C VAL A 19 12.96 -10.95 2.78
N ILE A 20 12.04 -10.87 3.74
CA ILE A 20 11.73 -11.98 4.66
C ILE A 20 10.28 -12.39 4.45
N LEU A 21 10.02 -13.68 4.19
CA LEU A 21 8.69 -14.22 3.90
C LEU A 21 8.29 -15.27 4.93
N ASP A 22 7.12 -15.08 5.54
CA ASP A 22 6.51 -16.03 6.45
C ASP A 22 5.42 -16.81 5.69
N VAL A 23 5.68 -18.09 5.43
CA VAL A 23 4.77 -18.99 4.69
C VAL A 23 3.89 -19.85 5.60
N ARG A 24 3.72 -19.46 6.86
CA ARG A 24 2.79 -20.15 7.77
C ARG A 24 1.34 -19.93 7.34
N PRO A 25 0.42 -20.87 7.63
CA PRO A 25 -1.01 -20.60 7.49
C PRO A 25 -1.43 -19.43 8.38
N SER A 26 -2.25 -18.53 7.88
CA SER A 26 -2.65 -17.28 8.57
C SER A 26 -3.37 -17.48 9.92
N ARG A 27 -3.71 -18.70 10.29
CA ARG A 27 -4.53 -19.04 11.46
C ARG A 27 -3.75 -19.31 12.77
N ASP A 28 -2.43 -19.49 12.72
CA ASP A 28 -1.77 -20.25 13.78
C ASP A 28 -0.77 -19.50 14.65
N SER A 29 -0.64 -18.18 14.60
CA SER A 29 0.38 -17.58 15.43
C SER A 29 0.06 -16.23 16.05
N ALA A 30 0.08 -16.21 17.38
CA ALA A 30 0.12 -14.99 18.19
C ALA A 30 1.45 -14.19 18.03
N SER A 31 2.31 -14.57 17.09
CA SER A 31 3.61 -13.93 16.88
C SER A 31 4.05 -14.01 15.41
N ALA A 32 4.64 -12.91 14.90
CA ALA A 32 5.30 -12.84 13.60
C ALA A 32 6.81 -12.97 13.76
N PHE A 33 7.46 -13.45 12.72
CA PHE A 33 8.90 -13.33 12.59
C PHE A 33 9.27 -11.87 12.27
N PRO A 34 10.30 -11.29 12.91
CA PRO A 34 10.65 -9.88 12.70
C PRO A 34 10.92 -9.58 11.23
N GLY A 35 10.35 -8.48 10.72
CA GLY A 35 10.51 -8.03 9.33
C GLY A 35 9.81 -8.90 8.28
N ALA A 36 9.16 -10.01 8.65
CA ALA A 36 8.57 -10.92 7.69
C ALA A 36 7.22 -10.42 7.16
N ARG A 37 7.10 -10.39 5.83
CA ARG A 37 5.84 -10.30 5.13
C ARG A 37 5.19 -11.69 5.04
N HIS A 38 3.92 -11.79 5.40
CA HIS A 38 3.18 -13.04 5.23
C HIS A 38 2.81 -13.25 3.75
N VAL A 39 3.01 -14.48 3.28
CA VAL A 39 2.59 -14.92 1.95
C VAL A 39 2.11 -16.37 2.04
N THR A 40 1.05 -16.73 1.31
CA THR A 40 0.67 -18.12 1.24
C THR A 40 1.71 -18.91 0.42
N LEU A 41 1.96 -20.13 0.82
CA LEU A 41 2.89 -21.00 0.10
C LEU A 41 2.51 -21.16 -1.38
N ASP A 42 1.21 -21.26 -1.64
CA ASP A 42 0.65 -21.41 -2.99
C ASP A 42 0.87 -20.17 -3.86
N ASP A 43 0.67 -18.96 -3.31
CA ASP A 43 0.91 -17.72 -4.03
C ASP A 43 2.40 -17.51 -4.32
N LEU A 44 3.27 -17.81 -3.34
CA LEU A 44 4.71 -17.65 -3.52
C LEU A 44 5.25 -18.57 -4.62
N VAL A 45 4.76 -19.83 -4.69
CA VAL A 45 5.17 -20.78 -5.72
C VAL A 45 4.60 -20.43 -7.09
N LYS A 46 3.36 -19.94 -7.16
CA LYS A 46 2.71 -19.60 -8.45
C LYS A 46 3.18 -18.27 -9.04
N GLN A 47 3.50 -17.32 -8.20
CA GLN A 47 3.82 -15.95 -8.60
C GLN A 47 5.02 -15.38 -7.82
N PRO A 48 6.21 -16.03 -7.87
CA PRO A 48 7.35 -15.61 -7.06
C PRO A 48 7.80 -14.18 -7.37
N ALA A 49 7.74 -13.75 -8.63
CA ALA A 49 8.13 -12.40 -9.05
C ALA A 49 7.31 -11.27 -8.40
N ARG A 50 6.15 -11.58 -7.83
CA ARG A 50 5.35 -10.62 -7.07
C ARG A 50 5.96 -10.28 -5.71
N TYR A 51 6.72 -11.21 -5.15
CA TYR A 51 7.28 -11.13 -3.79
C TYR A 51 8.78 -10.94 -3.79
N LEU A 52 9.44 -11.37 -4.84
CA LEU A 52 10.89 -11.34 -5.03
C LEU A 52 11.21 -10.44 -6.23
N PRO A 53 11.69 -9.21 -5.99
CA PRO A 53 11.91 -8.19 -7.03
C PRO A 53 12.87 -8.61 -8.14
N SER A 54 13.86 -9.44 -7.79
CA SER A 54 14.85 -9.93 -8.76
C SER A 54 15.34 -11.34 -8.41
N MET A 55 15.98 -12.01 -9.36
CA MET A 55 16.64 -13.30 -9.14
C MET A 55 17.84 -13.21 -8.17
N GLN A 56 18.27 -12.01 -7.84
CA GLN A 56 19.41 -11.73 -6.94
C GLN A 56 18.95 -11.33 -5.52
N THR A 57 17.64 -11.14 -5.31
CA THR A 57 17.08 -10.71 -4.01
C THR A 57 17.46 -11.70 -2.92
N THR A 58 18.14 -11.21 -1.88
CA THR A 58 18.51 -12.02 -0.72
C THR A 58 17.27 -12.24 0.14
N THR A 59 16.80 -13.48 0.17
CA THR A 59 15.49 -13.82 0.74
C THR A 59 15.62 -14.83 1.87
N LEU A 60 14.98 -14.57 3.01
CA LEU A 60 14.76 -15.53 4.07
C LEU A 60 13.30 -16.01 4.06
N ILE A 61 13.07 -17.31 3.99
CA ILE A 61 11.72 -17.89 4.10
C ILE A 61 11.61 -18.62 5.44
N VAL A 62 10.54 -18.34 6.18
CA VAL A 62 10.30 -18.93 7.49
C VAL A 62 8.95 -19.66 7.53
N CYS A 63 8.89 -20.74 8.32
CA CYS A 63 7.65 -21.41 8.68
C CYS A 63 7.76 -21.95 10.10
N ASP A 64 6.79 -22.71 10.62
CA ASP A 64 6.81 -23.16 12.02
C ASP A 64 8.07 -23.98 12.35
N VAL A 65 8.36 -25.04 11.57
CA VAL A 65 9.42 -26.04 11.87
C VAL A 65 10.50 -26.14 10.77
N GLY A 66 10.56 -25.21 9.82
CA GLY A 66 11.56 -25.19 8.76
C GLY A 66 11.29 -26.09 7.55
N GLN A 67 10.32 -27.01 7.61
CA GLN A 67 10.07 -27.97 6.53
C GLN A 67 9.45 -27.30 5.28
N ARG A 68 8.37 -26.52 5.45
CA ARG A 68 7.68 -25.85 4.33
C ARG A 68 8.58 -24.82 3.67
N SER A 69 9.27 -24.01 4.49
CA SER A 69 10.21 -23.00 3.99
C SER A 69 11.38 -23.61 3.24
N GLY A 70 11.92 -24.76 3.71
CA GLY A 70 12.98 -25.47 3.02
C GLY A 70 12.56 -25.98 1.63
N VAL A 71 11.37 -26.56 1.52
CA VAL A 71 10.83 -27.04 0.23
C VAL A 71 10.65 -25.88 -0.76
N VAL A 72 10.10 -24.76 -0.29
CA VAL A 72 9.89 -23.59 -1.16
C VAL A 72 11.22 -22.93 -1.55
N ALA A 73 12.16 -22.82 -0.62
CA ALA A 73 13.48 -22.27 -0.90
C ALA A 73 14.21 -23.10 -1.98
N ALA A 74 14.17 -24.42 -1.87
CA ALA A 74 14.73 -25.34 -2.89
C ALA A 74 14.04 -25.13 -4.24
N ARG A 75 12.71 -25.04 -4.27
CA ARG A 75 11.95 -24.80 -5.49
C ARG A 75 12.31 -23.48 -6.17
N LEU A 76 12.39 -22.39 -5.40
CA LEU A 76 12.78 -21.09 -5.93
C LEU A 76 14.22 -21.08 -6.45
N ALA A 77 15.13 -21.80 -5.79
CA ALA A 77 16.49 -21.99 -6.27
C ALA A 77 16.51 -22.72 -7.63
N ASP A 78 15.69 -23.77 -7.79
CA ASP A 78 15.53 -24.46 -9.09
C ASP A 78 14.95 -23.54 -10.17
N ASP A 79 14.07 -22.61 -9.80
CA ASP A 79 13.48 -21.60 -10.69
C ASP A 79 14.46 -20.43 -10.99
N GLY A 80 15.69 -20.44 -10.43
CA GLY A 80 16.79 -19.51 -10.75
C GLY A 80 17.03 -18.38 -9.76
N TYR A 81 16.30 -18.32 -8.64
CA TYR A 81 16.57 -17.36 -7.55
C TYR A 81 17.83 -17.79 -6.78
N ARG A 82 18.86 -16.92 -6.74
CA ARG A 82 20.23 -17.31 -6.34
C ARG A 82 20.54 -17.22 -4.85
N SER A 83 19.77 -16.42 -4.11
CA SER A 83 20.05 -16.12 -2.69
C SER A 83 18.79 -16.35 -1.85
N VAL A 84 18.29 -17.58 -1.85
CA VAL A 84 17.10 -17.95 -1.09
C VAL A 84 17.48 -18.88 0.04
N HIS A 85 17.12 -18.50 1.25
CA HIS A 85 17.46 -19.20 2.47
C HIS A 85 16.20 -19.64 3.22
N SER A 86 16.28 -20.72 3.97
CA SER A 86 15.21 -21.12 4.88
C SER A 86 15.74 -21.20 6.32
N LEU A 87 14.90 -20.85 7.29
CA LEU A 87 15.24 -20.97 8.70
C LEU A 87 15.13 -22.43 9.15
N ILE A 88 16.24 -23.04 9.53
CA ILE A 88 16.28 -24.42 10.06
C ILE A 88 15.58 -24.45 11.42
N GLY A 89 14.72 -25.44 11.62
CA GLY A 89 13.88 -25.54 12.82
C GLY A 89 12.75 -24.52 12.88
N GLY A 90 12.73 -23.57 11.93
CA GLY A 90 11.68 -22.56 11.79
C GLY A 90 11.56 -21.63 12.98
N ILE A 91 10.37 -21.03 13.10
CA ILE A 91 10.06 -20.08 14.17
C ILE A 91 10.06 -20.77 15.55
N ASP A 92 9.78 -22.07 15.62
CA ASP A 92 9.80 -22.77 16.90
C ASP A 92 11.22 -22.88 17.45
N GLU A 93 12.21 -23.17 16.62
CA GLU A 93 13.62 -23.18 17.04
C GLU A 93 14.13 -21.75 17.36
N TRP A 94 13.72 -20.75 16.56
CA TRP A 94 14.02 -19.35 16.82
C TRP A 94 13.52 -18.92 18.21
N ARG A 95 12.30 -19.31 18.57
CA ARG A 95 11.70 -19.05 19.89
C ARG A 95 12.40 -19.82 21.00
N ALA A 96 12.75 -21.10 20.76
CA ALA A 96 13.44 -21.95 21.73
C ALA A 96 14.82 -21.38 22.12
N GLN A 97 15.48 -20.69 21.18
CA GLN A 97 16.74 -19.96 21.43
C GLN A 97 16.55 -18.59 22.07
N GLY A 98 15.35 -18.24 22.50
CA GLY A 98 15.04 -16.97 23.17
C GLY A 98 15.12 -15.74 22.28
N LYS A 99 15.13 -15.92 20.95
CA LYS A 99 15.19 -14.80 20.01
C LYS A 99 13.85 -14.09 19.90
N PRO A 100 13.85 -12.76 19.64
CA PRO A 100 12.65 -11.96 19.67
C PRO A 100 11.68 -12.36 18.54
N LEU A 101 10.41 -12.37 18.87
CA LEU A 101 9.30 -12.44 17.93
C LEU A 101 8.44 -11.20 18.11
N VAL A 102 7.82 -10.75 17.03
CA VAL A 102 6.82 -9.66 17.10
C VAL A 102 5.52 -10.27 17.62
N HIS A 103 5.02 -9.76 18.73
CA HIS A 103 3.73 -10.21 19.25
C HIS A 103 2.62 -9.73 18.30
N ILE A 104 1.90 -10.67 17.70
CA ILE A 104 0.69 -10.38 16.93
C ILE A 104 -0.48 -10.57 17.91
N GLY A 105 -0.84 -9.51 18.57
CA GLY A 105 -1.98 -9.50 19.46
C GLY A 105 -2.65 -8.15 19.40
N LEU A 106 -3.97 -8.15 19.41
CA LEU A 106 -4.76 -6.95 19.64
C LEU A 106 -5.01 -6.83 21.14
N THR A 107 -4.94 -5.63 21.66
CA THR A 107 -5.49 -5.33 22.98
C THR A 107 -6.99 -5.61 22.99
N GLU A 108 -7.59 -5.73 24.16
CA GLU A 108 -9.05 -5.94 24.30
C GLU A 108 -9.84 -4.80 23.62
N ALA A 109 -9.36 -3.56 23.74
CA ALA A 109 -9.96 -2.39 23.11
C ALA A 109 -9.89 -2.48 21.58
N GLU A 110 -8.72 -2.82 21.02
CA GLU A 110 -8.51 -3.01 19.57
C GLU A 110 -9.34 -4.20 19.05
N ALA A 111 -9.35 -5.32 19.76
CA ALA A 111 -10.15 -6.48 19.40
C ALA A 111 -11.65 -6.13 19.37
N GLY A 112 -12.13 -5.30 20.29
CA GLY A 112 -13.49 -4.79 20.31
C GLY A 112 -13.78 -3.84 19.14
N ARG A 113 -12.89 -2.87 18.89
CA ARG A 113 -13.02 -1.88 17.80
C ARG A 113 -13.04 -2.54 16.42
N TYR A 114 -12.13 -3.47 16.17
CA TYR A 114 -11.93 -4.09 14.86
C TYR A 114 -12.58 -5.48 14.73
N ASP A 115 -13.49 -5.87 15.64
CA ASP A 115 -14.14 -7.18 15.68
C ASP A 115 -14.65 -7.66 14.33
N ARG A 116 -15.27 -6.77 13.54
CA ARG A 116 -15.85 -7.12 12.24
C ARG A 116 -14.78 -7.35 11.17
N GLN A 117 -13.65 -6.65 11.23
CA GLN A 117 -12.52 -6.83 10.31
C GLN A 117 -11.72 -8.10 10.62
N VAL A 118 -11.47 -8.35 11.91
CA VAL A 118 -10.73 -9.52 12.37
C VAL A 118 -11.47 -10.83 12.07
N LYS A 119 -12.79 -10.82 11.97
CA LYS A 119 -13.59 -11.97 11.56
C LYS A 119 -13.48 -12.32 10.08
N LEU A 120 -13.00 -11.40 9.25
CA LEU A 120 -12.73 -11.70 7.84
C LEU A 120 -11.49 -12.59 7.76
N ARG A 121 -11.64 -13.73 7.08
CA ARG A 121 -10.55 -14.71 6.92
C ARG A 121 -9.30 -14.09 6.27
N GLU A 122 -9.50 -13.17 5.36
CA GLU A 122 -8.47 -12.49 4.58
C GLU A 122 -7.70 -11.46 5.40
N VAL A 123 -8.29 -10.92 6.46
CA VAL A 123 -7.69 -9.94 7.38
C VAL A 123 -7.15 -10.63 8.62
N GLY A 124 -8.04 -11.19 9.43
CA GLY A 124 -7.68 -11.82 10.70
C GLY A 124 -6.98 -10.88 11.68
N VAL A 125 -6.47 -11.42 12.76
CA VAL A 125 -5.66 -10.67 13.74
C VAL A 125 -4.37 -10.15 13.09
N ARG A 126 -3.73 -10.94 12.21
CA ARG A 126 -2.49 -10.55 11.54
C ARG A 126 -2.65 -9.35 10.63
N GLY A 127 -3.67 -9.37 9.77
CA GLY A 127 -3.94 -8.25 8.87
C GLY A 127 -4.28 -6.98 9.64
N GLN A 128 -5.03 -7.10 10.76
CA GLN A 128 -5.32 -5.97 11.63
C GLN A 128 -4.08 -5.43 12.33
N SER A 129 -3.20 -6.32 12.84
CA SER A 129 -1.93 -5.89 13.42
C SER A 129 -1.01 -5.22 12.40
N ALA A 130 -1.02 -5.70 11.14
CA ALA A 130 -0.28 -5.05 10.06
C ALA A 130 -0.83 -3.65 9.75
N LEU A 131 -2.17 -3.47 9.77
CA LEU A 131 -2.79 -2.14 9.62
C LEU A 131 -2.38 -1.21 10.76
N LEU A 132 -2.44 -1.67 12.00
CA LEU A 132 -2.06 -0.88 13.18
C LEU A 132 -0.58 -0.48 13.19
N ALA A 133 0.29 -1.27 12.56
CA ALA A 133 1.72 -0.98 12.43
C ALA A 133 2.05 -0.12 11.20
N SER A 134 1.12 0.07 10.26
CA SER A 134 1.40 0.71 8.97
C SER A 134 1.43 2.23 9.04
N THR A 135 2.26 2.80 8.18
CA THR A 135 2.26 4.23 7.82
C THR A 135 1.71 4.40 6.42
N VAL A 136 0.59 5.11 6.29
CA VAL A 136 0.00 5.44 4.98
C VAL A 136 0.08 6.94 4.74
N THR A 137 0.71 7.32 3.64
CA THR A 137 0.74 8.72 3.21
C THR A 137 -0.33 8.96 2.15
N VAL A 138 -1.25 9.88 2.45
CA VAL A 138 -2.31 10.32 1.51
C VAL A 138 -1.95 11.71 0.99
N VAL A 139 -1.75 11.83 -0.31
CA VAL A 139 -1.46 13.10 -0.96
C VAL A 139 -2.75 13.64 -1.57
N GLY A 140 -3.23 14.73 -0.99
CA GLY A 140 -4.53 15.34 -1.30
C GLY A 140 -5.63 14.97 -0.28
N ALA A 141 -6.23 15.98 0.35
CA ALA A 141 -7.41 15.86 1.23
C ALA A 141 -8.67 16.42 0.54
N GLY A 142 -8.75 16.20 -0.77
CA GLY A 142 -9.88 16.57 -1.61
C GLY A 142 -10.96 15.50 -1.67
N GLY A 143 -11.74 15.50 -2.75
CA GLY A 143 -12.86 14.59 -2.92
C GLY A 143 -12.46 13.09 -2.94
N LEU A 144 -11.29 12.76 -3.51
CA LEU A 144 -10.72 11.41 -3.47
C LEU A 144 -10.10 11.09 -2.10
N GLY A 145 -9.30 12.00 -1.55
CA GLY A 145 -8.56 11.76 -0.31
C GLY A 145 -9.43 11.62 0.92
N LEU A 146 -10.52 12.37 1.04
CA LEU A 146 -11.40 12.32 2.21
C LEU A 146 -11.99 10.93 2.47
N PRO A 147 -12.61 10.23 1.50
CA PRO A 147 -13.07 8.86 1.73
C PRO A 147 -11.91 7.88 2.01
N VAL A 148 -10.74 8.06 1.38
CA VAL A 148 -9.53 7.29 1.71
C VAL A 148 -9.18 7.44 3.18
N ILE A 149 -9.03 8.67 3.65
CA ILE A 149 -8.64 9.00 5.03
C ILE A 149 -9.69 8.46 6.01
N ALA A 150 -10.98 8.64 5.70
CA ALA A 150 -12.07 8.17 6.55
C ALA A 150 -12.03 6.65 6.77
N TYR A 151 -11.89 5.88 5.69
CA TYR A 151 -11.87 4.43 5.78
C TYR A 151 -10.56 3.89 6.36
N LEU A 152 -9.41 4.48 6.04
CA LEU A 152 -8.14 4.07 6.63
C LEU A 152 -8.08 4.37 8.14
N ALA A 153 -8.56 5.54 8.57
CA ALA A 153 -8.66 5.87 10.00
C ALA A 153 -9.58 4.90 10.72
N ALA A 154 -10.78 4.65 10.18
CA ALA A 154 -11.74 3.71 10.77
C ALA A 154 -11.20 2.27 10.77
N ALA A 155 -10.46 1.85 9.75
CA ALA A 155 -9.85 0.52 9.66
C ALA A 155 -8.63 0.35 10.59
N GLY A 156 -8.08 1.43 11.14
CA GLY A 156 -6.95 1.40 12.05
C GLY A 156 -5.59 1.35 11.36
N ALA A 157 -5.41 2.08 10.25
CA ALA A 157 -4.06 2.38 9.75
C ALA A 157 -3.31 3.19 10.83
N GLY A 158 -2.24 2.61 11.38
CA GLY A 158 -1.65 3.10 12.64
C GLY A 158 -1.09 4.51 12.57
N HIS A 159 -0.56 4.91 11.42
CA HIS A 159 -0.13 6.28 11.16
C HIS A 159 -0.66 6.77 9.81
N LEU A 160 -1.49 7.80 9.83
CA LEU A 160 -1.92 8.52 8.64
C LEU A 160 -1.16 9.83 8.51
N ARG A 161 -0.37 9.96 7.45
CA ARG A 161 0.27 11.20 7.01
C ARG A 161 -0.55 11.78 5.87
N VAL A 162 -1.03 13.02 6.01
CA VAL A 162 -1.88 13.66 5.01
C VAL A 162 -1.26 14.96 4.56
N LEU A 163 -1.08 15.13 3.25
CA LEU A 163 -0.51 16.31 2.62
C LEU A 163 -1.57 17.03 1.79
N ASP A 164 -1.88 18.27 2.12
CA ASP A 164 -2.76 19.15 1.33
C ASP A 164 -2.48 20.61 1.67
N PRO A 165 -2.16 21.50 0.69
CA PRO A 165 -1.87 22.89 0.95
C PRO A 165 -3.12 23.76 1.06
N ASP A 166 -4.31 23.26 0.74
CA ASP A 166 -5.48 24.05 0.47
C ASP A 166 -6.30 24.38 1.73
N ILE A 167 -7.12 25.41 1.58
CA ILE A 167 -8.23 25.72 2.46
C ILE A 167 -9.55 25.14 1.93
N ILE A 168 -10.54 25.07 2.80
CA ILE A 168 -11.89 24.61 2.45
C ILE A 168 -12.63 25.75 1.76
N GLU A 169 -13.15 25.47 0.57
CA GLU A 169 -14.00 26.38 -0.19
C GLU A 169 -15.44 25.88 -0.24
N LEU A 170 -16.40 26.78 -0.35
CA LEU A 170 -17.82 26.42 -0.53
C LEU A 170 -18.03 25.51 -1.74
N SER A 171 -17.32 25.78 -2.83
CA SER A 171 -17.31 25.00 -4.07
C SER A 171 -16.82 23.57 -3.91
N ASN A 172 -16.16 23.24 -2.80
CA ASN A 172 -15.66 21.89 -2.52
C ASN A 172 -16.74 20.97 -1.94
N LEU A 173 -17.69 21.50 -1.17
CA LEU A 173 -18.57 20.73 -0.29
C LEU A 173 -19.45 19.71 -1.02
N HIS A 174 -19.82 19.96 -2.28
CA HIS A 174 -20.62 19.03 -3.08
C HIS A 174 -19.92 17.67 -3.34
N ARG A 175 -18.58 17.61 -3.23
CA ARG A 175 -17.76 16.40 -3.40
C ARG A 175 -16.86 16.07 -2.22
N GLN A 176 -16.89 16.89 -1.18
CA GLN A 176 -16.11 16.75 0.06
C GLN A 176 -17.06 16.74 1.29
N PRO A 177 -18.00 15.77 1.37
CA PRO A 177 -19.10 15.81 2.35
C PRO A 177 -18.66 15.61 3.80
N LEU A 178 -17.41 15.22 4.05
CA LEU A 178 -16.86 15.09 5.40
C LEU A 178 -16.40 16.45 5.98
N LEU A 179 -16.34 17.49 5.17
CA LEU A 179 -15.98 18.84 5.61
C LEU A 179 -17.26 19.63 5.92
N PRO A 180 -17.43 20.14 7.16
CA PRO A 180 -18.62 20.90 7.51
C PRO A 180 -18.58 22.31 6.91
N LEU A 181 -19.75 22.84 6.60
CA LEU A 181 -19.92 24.22 6.11
C LEU A 181 -19.25 25.26 7.04
N ALA A 182 -19.27 25.01 8.35
CA ALA A 182 -18.68 25.91 9.34
C ALA A 182 -17.15 26.05 9.23
N ASP A 183 -16.49 25.11 8.55
CA ASP A 183 -15.04 25.09 8.38
C ASP A 183 -14.58 25.77 7.07
N VAL A 184 -15.48 26.35 6.28
CA VAL A 184 -15.11 27.08 5.06
C VAL A 184 -14.14 28.23 5.40
N GLY A 185 -13.00 28.29 4.69
CA GLY A 185 -11.89 29.20 4.96
C GLY A 185 -10.81 28.65 5.89
N SER A 186 -11.03 27.47 6.51
CA SER A 186 -10.03 26.80 7.33
C SER A 186 -9.17 25.84 6.50
N SER A 187 -8.00 25.46 7.03
CA SER A 187 -7.14 24.44 6.44
C SER A 187 -7.87 23.10 6.33
N LYS A 188 -7.77 22.44 5.15
CA LYS A 188 -8.31 21.10 4.94
C LYS A 188 -7.66 20.10 5.90
N VAL A 189 -6.34 20.15 6.05
CA VAL A 189 -5.57 19.25 6.93
C VAL A 189 -6.02 19.40 8.38
N ALA A 190 -6.25 20.63 8.86
CA ALA A 190 -6.71 20.86 10.22
C ALA A 190 -8.13 20.31 10.47
N ALA A 191 -9.04 20.43 9.50
CA ALA A 191 -10.37 19.86 9.58
C ALA A 191 -10.32 18.31 9.58
N VAL A 192 -9.49 17.75 8.72
CA VAL A 192 -9.27 16.30 8.64
C VAL A 192 -8.67 15.75 9.94
N ALA A 193 -7.72 16.45 10.58
CA ALA A 193 -7.17 16.06 11.88
C ALA A 193 -8.27 15.90 12.94
N ARG A 194 -9.21 16.87 13.02
CA ARG A 194 -10.35 16.80 13.94
C ARG A 194 -11.28 15.61 13.62
N TYR A 195 -11.53 15.37 12.33
CA TYR A 195 -12.32 14.24 11.88
C TYR A 195 -11.68 12.91 12.29
N VAL A 196 -10.40 12.70 11.98
CA VAL A 196 -9.67 11.47 12.32
C VAL A 196 -9.69 11.23 13.83
N ALA A 197 -9.40 12.25 14.64
CA ALA A 197 -9.44 12.14 16.10
C ALA A 197 -10.84 11.76 16.63
N SER A 198 -11.91 12.19 15.95
CA SER A 198 -13.28 11.82 16.32
C SER A 198 -13.67 10.39 15.96
N VAL A 199 -13.06 9.84 14.87
CA VAL A 199 -13.32 8.48 14.38
C VAL A 199 -12.45 7.46 15.09
N ASN A 200 -11.16 7.73 15.20
CA ASN A 200 -10.19 6.82 15.79
C ASN A 200 -9.05 7.59 16.49
N PRO A 201 -9.19 7.89 17.79
CA PRO A 201 -8.17 8.62 18.54
C PRO A 201 -6.90 7.81 18.81
N ASP A 202 -6.92 6.49 18.56
CA ASP A 202 -5.83 5.59 18.91
C ASP A 202 -4.75 5.53 17.81
N ILE A 203 -5.03 6.06 16.61
CA ILE A 203 -4.05 6.14 15.52
C ILE A 203 -3.28 7.46 15.57
N THR A 204 -2.07 7.45 15.03
CA THR A 204 -1.27 8.66 14.85
C THR A 204 -1.71 9.40 13.58
N PHE A 205 -1.87 10.71 13.67
CA PHE A 205 -2.15 11.56 12.53
C PHE A 205 -1.09 12.65 12.38
N THR A 206 -0.50 12.76 11.18
CA THR A 206 0.41 13.86 10.81
C THR A 206 -0.16 14.59 9.61
N GLY A 207 -0.60 15.81 9.82
CA GLY A 207 -1.10 16.69 8.76
C GLY A 207 -0.04 17.70 8.34
N LEU A 208 0.20 17.84 7.04
CA LEU A 208 1.18 18.76 6.45
C LEU A 208 0.49 19.68 5.44
N GLU A 209 0.50 20.95 5.71
CA GLU A 209 -0.01 21.99 4.81
C GLU A 209 1.08 22.32 3.76
N VAL A 210 1.35 21.37 2.87
CA VAL A 210 2.42 21.46 1.89
C VAL A 210 1.98 20.91 0.54
N GLU A 211 2.38 21.60 -0.53
CA GLU A 211 2.24 21.10 -1.89
C GLU A 211 3.40 20.15 -2.21
N LEU A 212 3.06 18.91 -2.57
CA LEU A 212 4.04 17.92 -3.02
C LEU A 212 4.45 18.24 -4.47
N ASN A 213 5.75 18.23 -4.71
CA ASN A 213 6.37 18.45 -6.01
C ASN A 213 7.65 17.60 -6.15
N ALA A 214 8.29 17.63 -7.31
CA ALA A 214 9.48 16.82 -7.58
C ALA A 214 10.68 17.11 -6.64
N GLY A 215 10.75 18.32 -6.05
CA GLY A 215 11.84 18.69 -5.17
C GLY A 215 11.70 18.22 -3.72
N ASN A 216 10.49 17.83 -3.29
CA ASN A 216 10.22 17.42 -1.91
C ASN A 216 9.54 16.04 -1.78
N ALA A 217 9.16 15.40 -2.90
CA ALA A 217 8.39 14.16 -2.89
C ALA A 217 9.10 13.04 -2.13
N GLU A 218 10.38 12.77 -2.39
CA GLU A 218 11.11 11.70 -1.71
C GLU A 218 11.11 11.89 -0.19
N SER A 219 11.42 13.09 0.30
CA SER A 219 11.45 13.37 1.73
C SER A 219 10.08 13.30 2.41
N LEU A 220 9.00 13.63 1.68
CA LEU A 220 7.63 13.60 2.20
C LEU A 220 7.02 12.20 2.19
N LEU A 221 7.47 11.32 1.29
CA LEU A 221 6.95 9.95 1.13
C LEU A 221 7.78 8.91 1.87
N ASP A 222 9.02 9.24 2.26
CA ASP A 222 9.91 8.32 2.97
C ASP A 222 9.28 7.75 4.25
N GLY A 223 9.54 6.47 4.50
CA GLY A 223 8.98 5.74 5.63
C GLY A 223 7.49 5.39 5.51
N SER A 224 6.89 5.52 4.33
CA SER A 224 5.52 5.05 4.08
C SER A 224 5.52 3.59 3.63
N ASP A 225 4.56 2.79 4.12
CA ASP A 225 4.31 1.43 3.61
C ASP A 225 3.47 1.47 2.33
N VAL A 226 2.58 2.46 2.21
CA VAL A 226 1.74 2.71 1.03
C VAL A 226 1.54 4.21 0.86
N VAL A 227 1.62 4.67 -0.37
CA VAL A 227 1.20 6.03 -0.75
C VAL A 227 -0.12 5.96 -1.48
N VAL A 228 -1.05 6.85 -1.13
CA VAL A 228 -2.30 7.03 -1.87
C VAL A 228 -2.26 8.39 -2.57
N ASP A 229 -2.22 8.35 -3.90
CA ASP A 229 -2.32 9.52 -4.74
C ASP A 229 -3.80 9.88 -4.95
N ALA A 230 -4.24 10.91 -4.27
CA ALA A 230 -5.58 11.49 -4.34
C ALA A 230 -5.55 12.92 -4.92
N THR A 231 -4.50 13.23 -5.69
CA THR A 231 -4.29 14.54 -6.31
C THR A 231 -5.08 14.68 -7.62
N ASP A 232 -5.31 15.92 -8.02
CA ASP A 232 -5.95 16.27 -9.29
C ASP A 232 -4.95 16.85 -10.33
N ARG A 233 -3.68 17.03 -9.95
CA ARG A 233 -2.63 17.61 -10.80
C ARG A 233 -1.70 16.56 -11.36
N PHE A 234 -1.47 16.58 -12.66
CA PHE A 234 -0.55 15.65 -13.32
C PHE A 234 0.89 15.79 -12.79
N ALA A 235 1.37 17.02 -12.59
CA ALA A 235 2.72 17.25 -12.06
C ALA A 235 2.96 16.52 -10.73
N ALA A 236 1.99 16.58 -9.80
CA ALA A 236 2.06 15.87 -8.53
C ALA A 236 2.07 14.34 -8.72
N ARG A 237 1.23 13.79 -9.62
CA ARG A 237 1.18 12.35 -9.91
C ARG A 237 2.50 11.81 -10.43
N TYR A 238 3.16 12.55 -11.34
CA TYR A 238 4.49 12.18 -11.82
C TYR A 238 5.51 12.23 -10.69
N ALA A 239 5.51 13.29 -9.86
CA ALA A 239 6.43 13.42 -8.73
C ALA A 239 6.24 12.29 -7.71
N ILE A 240 4.98 11.95 -7.36
CA ILE A 240 4.66 10.83 -6.47
C ILE A 240 5.16 9.51 -7.05
N SER A 241 4.85 9.23 -8.32
CA SER A 241 5.25 7.99 -8.98
C SER A 241 6.76 7.83 -9.05
N ASP A 242 7.48 8.89 -9.43
CA ASP A 242 8.93 8.85 -9.58
C ASP A 242 9.62 8.64 -8.23
N ALA A 243 9.24 9.42 -7.20
CA ALA A 243 9.77 9.30 -5.85
C ALA A 243 9.45 7.95 -5.21
N SER A 244 8.21 7.48 -5.31
CA SER A 244 7.81 6.19 -4.76
C SER A 244 8.52 5.01 -5.43
N HIS A 245 8.79 5.12 -6.74
CA HIS A 245 9.60 4.12 -7.44
C HIS A 245 11.03 4.07 -6.91
N ALA A 246 11.66 5.23 -6.68
CA ALA A 246 12.99 5.33 -6.10
C ALA A 246 13.06 4.79 -4.67
N LEU A 247 12.02 5.04 -3.86
CA LEU A 247 11.92 4.59 -2.47
C LEU A 247 11.44 3.13 -2.33
N GLY A 248 11.01 2.49 -3.40
CA GLY A 248 10.46 1.13 -3.34
C GLY A 248 9.07 1.03 -2.70
N ILE A 249 8.27 2.10 -2.74
CA ILE A 249 6.96 2.21 -2.08
C ILE A 249 5.83 2.04 -3.12
N PRO A 250 4.81 1.19 -2.88
CA PRO A 250 3.66 1.07 -3.78
C PRO A 250 2.75 2.29 -3.69
N VAL A 251 2.19 2.71 -4.83
CA VAL A 251 1.25 3.84 -4.92
C VAL A 251 -0.11 3.35 -5.40
N VAL A 252 -1.16 3.70 -4.67
CA VAL A 252 -2.54 3.54 -5.11
C VAL A 252 -3.00 4.87 -5.72
N THR A 253 -3.10 4.96 -7.04
CA THR A 253 -3.49 6.20 -7.73
C THR A 253 -4.90 6.13 -8.27
N GLY A 254 -5.68 7.18 -8.03
CA GLY A 254 -7.04 7.36 -8.50
C GLY A 254 -7.20 8.66 -9.29
N ALA A 255 -8.12 8.65 -10.25
CA ALA A 255 -8.51 9.84 -11.00
C ALA A 255 -10.00 9.82 -11.31
N VAL A 256 -10.61 11.00 -11.39
CA VAL A 256 -12.02 11.15 -11.77
C VAL A 256 -12.16 12.28 -12.78
N TYR A 257 -12.97 12.05 -13.77
CA TYR A 257 -13.34 13.03 -14.78
C TYR A 257 -14.84 12.92 -15.07
N ARG A 258 -15.59 13.97 -14.74
CA ARG A 258 -17.06 13.99 -14.90
C ARG A 258 -17.76 12.82 -14.17
N TRP A 259 -18.16 11.80 -14.93
CA TRP A 259 -18.85 10.59 -14.46
C TRP A 259 -17.95 9.35 -14.53
N GLU A 260 -16.70 9.51 -14.92
CA GLU A 260 -15.76 8.42 -15.11
C GLU A 260 -14.69 8.43 -14.01
N GLY A 261 -14.25 7.25 -13.61
CA GLY A 261 -13.21 7.04 -12.64
C GLY A 261 -12.13 6.08 -13.12
N GLN A 262 -10.92 6.29 -12.64
CA GLN A 262 -9.78 5.42 -12.91
C GLN A 262 -9.11 5.04 -11.60
N LEU A 263 -8.61 3.79 -11.54
CA LEU A 263 -7.87 3.28 -10.40
C LEU A 263 -6.79 2.33 -10.87
N THR A 264 -5.59 2.47 -10.35
CA THR A 264 -4.49 1.52 -10.55
C THR A 264 -3.54 1.50 -9.36
N ILE A 265 -2.66 0.50 -9.32
CA ILE A 265 -1.53 0.43 -8.39
C ILE A 265 -0.25 0.46 -9.19
N LEU A 266 0.64 1.35 -8.81
CA LEU A 266 2.01 1.42 -9.29
C LEU A 266 2.89 0.70 -8.26
N GLU A 267 3.36 -0.49 -8.60
CA GLU A 267 4.31 -1.24 -7.76
C GLU A 267 5.75 -0.86 -8.14
N PRO A 268 6.70 -0.89 -7.18
CA PRO A 268 8.11 -0.54 -7.44
C PRO A 268 8.73 -1.31 -8.61
N ASN A 269 8.32 -2.57 -8.78
CA ASN A 269 8.81 -3.45 -9.86
C ASN A 269 7.82 -3.57 -11.03
N GLY A 270 6.75 -2.77 -11.03
CA GLY A 270 5.72 -2.73 -12.04
C GLY A 270 5.86 -1.55 -13.00
N PRO A 271 4.84 -1.33 -13.85
CA PRO A 271 4.73 -0.11 -14.64
C PRO A 271 4.53 1.10 -13.74
N CYS A 272 5.29 2.19 -13.98
CA CYS A 272 5.14 3.47 -13.31
C CYS A 272 4.09 4.35 -14.03
N TYR A 273 3.79 5.54 -13.48
CA TYR A 273 2.82 6.46 -14.08
C TYR A 273 3.23 6.90 -15.50
N ARG A 274 4.55 7.01 -15.78
CA ARG A 274 5.07 7.31 -17.13
C ARG A 274 4.88 6.17 -18.13
N CYS A 275 4.62 4.95 -17.67
CA CYS A 275 4.24 3.84 -18.55
C CYS A 275 2.79 3.96 -19.01
N LEU A 276 1.89 4.48 -18.16
CA LEU A 276 0.50 4.75 -18.50
C LEU A 276 0.37 6.03 -19.35
N PHE A 277 1.02 7.10 -18.92
CA PHE A 277 0.95 8.42 -19.52
C PHE A 277 2.37 8.91 -19.84
N PRO A 278 2.91 8.57 -21.04
CA PRO A 278 4.30 8.93 -21.41
C PRO A 278 4.52 10.42 -21.52
N ASP A 279 3.52 11.11 -22.09
CA ASP A 279 3.51 12.54 -22.28
C ASP A 279 2.55 13.17 -21.25
N GLN A 280 3.03 14.18 -20.55
CA GLN A 280 2.21 14.87 -19.57
C GLN A 280 1.07 15.61 -20.28
N PRO A 281 -0.20 15.27 -19.99
CA PRO A 281 -1.33 16.00 -20.55
C PRO A 281 -1.35 17.46 -20.10
N SER A 282 -2.07 18.29 -20.84
CA SER A 282 -2.35 19.67 -20.43
C SER A 282 -3.21 19.69 -19.16
N GLU A 283 -2.77 20.38 -18.13
CA GLU A 283 -3.54 20.55 -16.87
C GLU A 283 -4.92 21.20 -17.13
N ILE A 284 -5.03 22.07 -18.12
CA ILE A 284 -6.25 22.83 -18.43
C ILE A 284 -7.38 21.91 -18.93
N GLU A 285 -7.06 20.89 -19.70
CA GLU A 285 -8.08 20.01 -20.32
C GLU A 285 -8.79 19.11 -19.31
N PHE A 286 -8.16 18.85 -18.17
CA PHE A 286 -8.63 17.91 -17.14
C PHE A 286 -8.94 18.58 -15.80
N ASP A 287 -8.95 19.91 -15.75
CA ASP A 287 -9.30 20.65 -14.54
C ASP A 287 -10.78 20.43 -14.20
N CYS A 288 -11.02 19.85 -13.02
CA CYS A 288 -12.36 19.61 -12.49
C CYS A 288 -13.16 20.91 -12.27
N ALA A 289 -12.51 22.05 -12.10
CA ALA A 289 -13.18 23.34 -11.98
C ALA A 289 -13.80 23.80 -13.32
N ILE A 290 -13.22 23.37 -14.43
CA ILE A 290 -13.69 23.69 -15.78
C ILE A 290 -14.68 22.63 -16.28
N THR A 291 -14.38 21.35 -16.08
CA THR A 291 -15.13 20.24 -16.68
C THR A 291 -16.27 19.73 -15.82
N GLY A 292 -16.24 20.03 -14.51
CA GLY A 292 -17.17 19.53 -13.51
C GLY A 292 -16.94 18.06 -13.15
N VAL A 293 -17.45 17.66 -11.99
CA VAL A 293 -17.36 16.30 -11.48
C VAL A 293 -18.53 15.99 -10.55
N ILE A 294 -19.01 14.77 -10.55
CA ILE A 294 -20.09 14.35 -9.63
C ILE A 294 -19.51 13.71 -8.37
N GLY A 295 -19.89 14.23 -7.19
CA GLY A 295 -19.32 13.85 -5.89
C GLY A 295 -19.37 12.35 -5.60
N PRO A 296 -20.47 11.63 -5.79
CA PRO A 296 -20.54 10.17 -5.57
C PRO A 296 -19.50 9.36 -6.35
N VAL A 297 -19.16 9.75 -7.59
CA VAL A 297 -18.13 9.04 -8.37
C VAL A 297 -16.75 9.25 -7.75
N VAL A 298 -16.46 10.48 -7.32
CA VAL A 298 -15.24 10.81 -6.59
C VAL A 298 -15.13 9.96 -5.31
N GLY A 299 -16.22 9.92 -4.52
CA GLY A 299 -16.29 9.10 -3.31
C GLY A 299 -16.11 7.61 -3.57
N THR A 300 -16.66 7.07 -4.67
CA THR A 300 -16.52 5.67 -5.07
C THR A 300 -15.05 5.34 -5.35
N ILE A 301 -14.37 6.13 -6.19
CA ILE A 301 -12.96 5.88 -6.52
C ILE A 301 -12.07 6.02 -5.28
N GLY A 302 -12.27 7.05 -4.44
CA GLY A 302 -11.52 7.19 -3.20
C GLY A 302 -11.73 6.01 -2.23
N THR A 303 -12.96 5.51 -2.14
CA THR A 303 -13.26 4.30 -1.34
C THR A 303 -12.54 3.07 -1.91
N MET A 304 -12.51 2.92 -3.23
CA MET A 304 -11.76 1.83 -3.87
C MET A 304 -10.25 1.97 -3.66
N GLN A 305 -9.70 3.19 -3.63
CA GLN A 305 -8.30 3.42 -3.24
C GLN A 305 -8.02 2.94 -1.81
N ALA A 306 -8.92 3.20 -0.86
CA ALA A 306 -8.79 2.70 0.51
C ALA A 306 -8.79 1.17 0.56
N VAL A 307 -9.67 0.51 -0.20
CA VAL A 307 -9.69 -0.96 -0.30
C VAL A 307 -8.36 -1.51 -0.81
N GLU A 308 -7.80 -0.94 -1.87
CA GLU A 308 -6.52 -1.40 -2.42
C GLU A 308 -5.35 -1.13 -1.45
N ALA A 309 -5.34 -0.01 -0.74
CA ALA A 309 -4.34 0.28 0.30
C ALA A 309 -4.41 -0.75 1.44
N ILE A 310 -5.61 -1.07 1.93
CA ILE A 310 -5.82 -2.12 2.95
C ILE A 310 -5.33 -3.48 2.43
N LYS A 311 -5.62 -3.84 1.18
CA LYS A 311 -5.15 -5.10 0.57
C LYS A 311 -3.64 -5.17 0.48
N LEU A 312 -2.97 -4.09 0.11
CA LEU A 312 -1.50 -4.03 0.05
C LEU A 312 -0.89 -4.26 1.44
N ILE A 313 -1.44 -3.64 2.47
CA ILE A 313 -0.93 -3.74 3.85
C ILE A 313 -1.21 -5.12 4.45
N THR A 314 -2.44 -5.62 4.31
CA THR A 314 -2.86 -6.88 4.94
C THR A 314 -2.47 -8.13 4.16
N GLY A 315 -2.14 -7.98 2.87
CA GLY A 315 -1.95 -9.10 1.95
C GLY A 315 -3.27 -9.76 1.53
N ALA A 316 -4.42 -9.17 1.79
CA ALA A 316 -5.73 -9.72 1.48
C ALA A 316 -6.00 -9.77 -0.02
N GLY A 317 -6.43 -10.91 -0.52
CA GLY A 317 -6.85 -11.08 -1.91
C GLY A 317 -5.78 -10.79 -2.95
N SER A 318 -6.18 -10.35 -4.14
CA SER A 318 -5.30 -9.93 -5.24
C SER A 318 -5.42 -8.45 -5.47
N SER A 319 -4.29 -7.72 -5.56
CA SER A 319 -4.28 -6.31 -5.92
C SER A 319 -4.58 -6.12 -7.42
N ILE A 320 -4.95 -4.91 -7.82
CA ILE A 320 -5.11 -4.55 -9.24
C ILE A 320 -3.79 -4.14 -9.90
N ALA A 321 -2.65 -4.36 -9.27
CA ALA A 321 -1.34 -4.04 -9.83
C ALA A 321 -1.16 -4.60 -11.25
N GLY A 322 -0.56 -3.80 -12.15
CA GLY A 322 -0.44 -4.13 -13.56
C GLY A 322 -1.75 -4.05 -14.36
N ARG A 323 -2.79 -3.43 -13.79
CA ARG A 323 -4.09 -3.20 -14.45
C ARG A 323 -4.58 -1.79 -14.15
N LEU A 324 -5.22 -1.18 -15.13
CA LEU A 324 -5.99 0.07 -14.97
C LEU A 324 -7.47 -0.29 -14.98
N LEU A 325 -8.15 -0.01 -13.87
CA LEU A 325 -9.61 -0.09 -13.79
C LEU A 325 -10.20 1.22 -14.28
N LEU A 326 -11.13 1.12 -15.21
CA LEU A 326 -11.94 2.21 -15.74
C LEU A 326 -13.38 2.00 -15.28
N PHE A 327 -13.94 2.97 -14.59
CA PHE A 327 -15.31 2.96 -14.09
C PHE A 327 -16.12 4.05 -14.80
N ASP A 328 -17.21 3.67 -15.44
CA ASP A 328 -18.20 4.58 -16.05
C ASP A 328 -19.49 4.54 -15.24
N ALA A 329 -19.78 5.60 -14.52
CA ALA A 329 -20.96 5.69 -13.67
C ALA A 329 -22.25 5.92 -14.46
N LEU A 330 -22.20 6.45 -15.69
CA LEU A 330 -23.39 6.63 -16.51
C LEU A 330 -23.95 5.30 -17.01
N SER A 331 -23.06 4.39 -17.40
CA SER A 331 -23.45 3.04 -17.84
C SER A 331 -23.39 2.00 -16.71
N ALA A 332 -22.92 2.37 -15.52
CA ALA A 332 -22.66 1.48 -14.39
C ALA A 332 -21.74 0.29 -14.76
N THR A 333 -20.72 0.52 -15.58
CA THR A 333 -19.79 -0.51 -16.03
C THR A 333 -18.39 -0.29 -15.50
N SER A 334 -17.63 -1.39 -15.38
CA SER A 334 -16.21 -1.36 -15.05
C SER A 334 -15.44 -2.20 -16.05
N THR A 335 -14.36 -1.64 -16.60
CA THR A 335 -13.45 -2.31 -17.51
C THR A 335 -12.05 -2.31 -16.92
N SER A 336 -11.33 -3.43 -17.06
CA SER A 336 -9.95 -3.55 -16.57
C SER A 336 -9.01 -3.80 -17.75
N VAL A 337 -8.05 -2.90 -17.92
CA VAL A 337 -7.05 -2.94 -18.99
C VAL A 337 -5.70 -3.32 -18.41
N ARG A 338 -4.96 -4.22 -19.06
CA ARG A 338 -3.60 -4.58 -18.64
C ARG A 338 -2.65 -3.42 -18.94
N VAL A 339 -1.78 -3.12 -17.98
CA VAL A 339 -0.70 -2.14 -18.09
C VAL A 339 0.62 -2.86 -17.99
N SER A 340 1.53 -2.60 -18.94
CA SER A 340 2.89 -3.17 -18.96
C SER A 340 3.94 -2.08 -18.85
N ARG A 341 5.12 -2.41 -18.35
CA ARG A 341 6.29 -1.53 -18.43
C ARG A 341 6.62 -1.24 -19.89
N ARG A 342 6.99 0.00 -20.18
CA ARG A 342 7.48 0.38 -21.50
C ARG A 342 8.98 0.15 -21.58
N ASP A 343 9.44 -0.40 -22.70
CA ASP A 343 10.87 -0.69 -22.93
C ASP A 343 11.76 0.56 -22.89
N SER A 344 11.18 1.74 -23.20
CA SER A 344 11.87 3.04 -23.20
C SER A 344 11.43 3.96 -22.07
N CYS A 345 10.96 3.41 -20.93
CA CYS A 345 10.57 4.25 -19.81
C CYS A 345 11.79 4.82 -19.09
N SER A 346 11.87 6.15 -18.99
CA SER A 346 13.00 6.86 -18.38
C SER A 346 13.15 6.64 -16.86
N VAL A 347 12.11 6.12 -16.19
CA VAL A 347 12.08 5.91 -14.74
C VAL A 347 12.21 4.44 -14.39
N CYS A 348 11.26 3.60 -14.79
CA CYS A 348 11.25 2.20 -14.38
C CYS A 348 12.03 1.26 -15.33
N ASN A 349 12.50 1.75 -16.47
CA ASN A 349 13.37 1.03 -17.42
C ASN A 349 14.28 2.03 -18.16
N PRO A 350 15.21 2.71 -17.44
CA PRO A 350 16.07 3.70 -18.06
C PRO A 350 16.96 3.05 -19.13
N PRO A 351 17.21 3.71 -20.26
CA PRO A 351 18.15 3.22 -21.24
C PRO A 351 19.54 3.10 -20.60
N THR A 352 20.18 1.96 -20.81
CA THR A 352 21.54 1.65 -20.31
C THR A 352 22.59 2.52 -20.98
#